data_c0819f311e2b89092bd9ae755023ae6a
#
_entry.id   c0819f311e2b89092bd9ae755023ae6a
#
_cell.length_a   1.000
_cell.length_b   1.000
_cell.length_c   1.000
_cell.angle_alpha   90.00
_cell.angle_beta   90.00
_cell.angle_gamma   90.00
#
_symmetry.space_group_name_H-M   'P 1'
#
loop_
_entity.id
_entity.type
_entity.pdbx_description
1 polymer ?
#
loop_
_entity_poly.entity_id
_entity_poly.type
_entity_poly.pdbx_seq_one_letter_code
_entity_poly.pdbx_strand_id
1 'polypeptide(L)'
;MVSTRLRSSAYARIEEAFAQQRAVILDGGVATELESLGHVADHRGPGPELWGTWALYQAPQSVLDVHRRYVDVGCDVVSTDTWSILAAPEAELKAGPGRSERSHWMDAGRLGIRLARRAVNEAGREGECAVAFALSGEPRSSRHNETMTLLSRVFDEEPPDLILLETLSLIREDVYASIELLLETGLPLWVSFRRCRHGVCGVYGQHWGPPEGDLFGRSAHRLEEMGVGALLINCLPVSHVPGILPWLRDFTDLPLGVYPNLGYLAGSKWRFDENIGPERYAELALEWREEGAQIIGGCCGTTPDHIAAAAAALEGTRPGRSRPDHPRDYERDSEVLKTPHFEPWLDEHDRMLFPLPFPELTVDPGVFVPTQGSFLCWKHLFTNKIGEGMRCLDVGCGCGILAVQLALNGAQSVHAIDIDRDAIANTLGNAFRNGVAGHIKAEAVDLFQWDPTKPYDVVVASLHQMPVDPFEEPSGHRPLDYWGRSLLDHFLGLLAQVLAPEGRAYVMQLSIIGQGRTAEILTTNGLKVDVVDFSFFPFTDLFKSNYEQIERVEERSDAYHLRFKEEDVMVAYLLEVSKV
;
A
#
# COMPACT_ATOMS: atom_id res chain seq x y z
N MET A 1 -28.25 6.85 17.36
CA MET A 1 -28.12 8.28 17.69
C MET A 1 -26.62 8.53 17.77
N VAL A 2 -26.06 9.17 16.75
CA VAL A 2 -24.64 9.58 16.75
C VAL A 2 -24.48 10.59 17.88
N SER A 3 -23.61 10.30 18.84
CA SER A 3 -23.28 11.21 19.93
C SER A 3 -22.56 12.42 19.32
N THR A 4 -23.25 13.53 19.17
CA THR A 4 -22.59 14.80 18.81
C THR A 4 -21.77 15.27 20.01
N ARG A 5 -20.47 14.99 20.02
CA ARG A 5 -19.55 15.67 20.95
C ARG A 5 -19.56 17.15 20.61
N LEU A 6 -19.55 18.00 21.64
CA LEU A 6 -19.36 19.43 21.43
C LEU A 6 -18.00 19.66 20.76
N ARG A 7 -18.02 20.36 19.61
CA ARG A 7 -16.78 20.75 18.91
C ARG A 7 -15.93 21.64 19.80
N SER A 8 -14.63 21.40 19.83
CA SER A 8 -13.70 22.24 20.58
C SER A 8 -13.63 23.66 19.99
N SER A 9 -13.22 24.62 20.79
CA SER A 9 -13.00 26.01 20.35
C SER A 9 -11.94 26.10 19.23
N ALA A 10 -10.88 25.28 19.32
CA ALA A 10 -9.84 25.22 18.30
C ALA A 10 -10.38 24.71 16.96
N TYR A 11 -11.20 23.67 16.94
CA TYR A 11 -11.79 23.19 15.70
C TYR A 11 -12.83 24.15 15.13
N ALA A 12 -13.64 24.81 15.99
CA ALA A 12 -14.58 25.84 15.55
C ALA A 12 -13.86 27.00 14.83
N ARG A 13 -12.65 27.36 15.28
CA ARG A 13 -11.80 28.37 14.61
C ARG A 13 -11.31 27.92 13.23
N ILE A 14 -11.06 26.61 13.04
CA ILE A 14 -10.75 26.05 11.74
C ILE A 14 -11.95 26.17 10.79
N GLU A 15 -13.15 25.85 11.27
CA GLU A 15 -14.37 25.99 10.46
C GLU A 15 -14.62 27.45 10.08
N GLU A 16 -14.34 28.37 11.00
CA GLU A 16 -14.38 29.81 10.70
C GLU A 16 -13.34 30.22 9.65
N ALA A 17 -12.12 29.65 9.71
CA ALA A 17 -11.09 29.88 8.71
C ALA A 17 -11.55 29.42 7.32
N PHE A 18 -12.17 28.25 7.20
CA PHE A 18 -12.76 27.78 5.94
C PHE A 18 -13.86 28.71 5.43
N ALA A 19 -14.78 29.14 6.30
CA ALA A 19 -15.85 30.05 5.94
C ALA A 19 -15.31 31.42 5.46
N GLN A 20 -14.22 31.89 6.06
CA GLN A 20 -13.52 33.12 5.67
C GLN A 20 -12.55 32.92 4.50
N GLN A 21 -12.42 31.70 3.98
CA GLN A 21 -11.45 31.33 2.93
C GLN A 21 -9.99 31.61 3.32
N ARG A 22 -9.67 31.60 4.60
CA ARG A 22 -8.28 31.65 5.09
C ARG A 22 -7.61 30.28 4.94
N ALA A 23 -6.29 30.28 4.78
CA ALA A 23 -5.51 29.06 4.84
C ALA A 23 -5.50 28.52 6.28
N VAL A 24 -5.55 27.19 6.40
CA VAL A 24 -5.32 26.45 7.63
C VAL A 24 -3.96 25.77 7.50
N ILE A 25 -3.09 26.03 8.45
CA ILE A 25 -1.71 25.55 8.44
C ILE A 25 -1.62 24.28 9.31
N LEU A 26 -1.35 23.14 8.68
CA LEU A 26 -1.01 21.89 9.35
C LEU A 26 0.50 21.86 9.64
N ASP A 27 0.93 21.12 10.65
CA ASP A 27 2.34 20.94 10.97
C ASP A 27 3.12 20.17 9.87
N GLY A 28 4.32 19.73 10.18
CA GLY A 28 5.22 19.01 9.27
C GLY A 28 5.50 17.58 9.70
N GLY A 29 6.62 17.03 9.24
CA GLY A 29 7.00 15.64 9.45
C GLY A 29 7.54 15.34 10.85
N VAL A 30 6.69 15.08 11.83
CA VAL A 30 7.08 14.81 13.24
C VAL A 30 8.13 13.70 13.34
N ALA A 31 7.91 12.55 12.68
CA ALA A 31 8.82 11.41 12.73
C ALA A 31 10.20 11.73 12.12
N THR A 32 10.25 12.39 10.96
CA THR A 32 11.51 12.77 10.32
C THR A 32 12.23 13.90 11.06
N GLU A 33 11.50 14.76 11.76
CA GLU A 33 12.08 15.77 12.64
C GLU A 33 12.74 15.13 13.87
N LEU A 34 12.13 14.11 14.47
CA LEU A 34 12.75 13.30 15.52
C LEU A 34 14.04 12.64 15.04
N GLU A 35 14.04 12.05 13.84
CA GLU A 35 15.25 11.45 13.25
C GLU A 35 16.35 12.49 13.00
N SER A 36 16.01 13.68 12.52
CA SER A 36 16.96 14.78 12.28
C SER A 36 17.64 15.26 13.55
N LEU A 37 16.95 15.18 14.69
CA LEU A 37 17.48 15.47 16.01
C LEU A 37 18.31 14.33 16.62
N GLY A 38 18.53 13.25 15.86
CA GLY A 38 19.34 12.10 16.27
C GLY A 38 18.59 11.06 17.11
N HIS A 39 17.26 11.15 17.19
CA HIS A 39 16.46 10.15 17.87
C HIS A 39 16.15 8.98 16.92
N VAL A 40 16.62 7.79 17.27
CA VAL A 40 16.40 6.55 16.52
C VAL A 40 15.82 5.50 17.46
N ALA A 41 14.88 4.69 16.95
CA ALA A 41 14.32 3.58 17.70
C ALA A 41 15.43 2.63 18.19
N ASP A 42 15.45 2.33 19.48
CA ASP A 42 16.34 1.32 20.03
C ASP A 42 15.61 -0.03 20.16
N HIS A 43 16.38 -1.12 20.30
CA HIS A 43 15.83 -2.48 20.40
C HIS A 43 15.20 -2.81 21.77
N ARG A 44 15.11 -1.84 22.69
CA ARG A 44 14.59 -2.03 24.05
C ARG A 44 13.10 -1.80 24.21
N GLY A 45 12.40 -1.39 23.15
CA GLY A 45 10.95 -1.09 23.12
C GLY A 45 10.26 -1.64 21.88
N PRO A 46 8.97 -1.29 21.64
CA PRO A 46 8.37 -1.41 20.34
C PRO A 46 9.28 -0.74 19.32
N GLY A 47 9.65 -1.47 18.28
CA GLY A 47 10.77 -1.15 17.45
C GLY A 47 10.42 -0.32 16.20
N PRO A 48 11.27 -0.43 15.16
CA PRO A 48 11.13 0.32 13.92
C PRO A 48 9.78 0.12 13.20
N GLU A 49 9.05 -0.96 13.52
CA GLU A 49 7.70 -1.23 13.01
C GLU A 49 6.67 -0.16 13.40
N LEU A 50 6.94 0.60 14.47
CA LEU A 50 6.09 1.70 14.90
C LEU A 50 6.62 3.05 14.42
N TRP A 51 6.95 3.20 13.19
CA TRP A 51 7.43 4.43 12.56
C TRP A 51 6.99 5.72 13.30
N GLY A 52 7.95 6.53 13.79
CA GLY A 52 7.70 7.71 14.62
C GLY A 52 7.09 7.39 16.00
N THR A 53 5.95 6.72 16.03
CA THR A 53 5.15 6.39 17.23
C THR A 53 5.94 5.65 18.32
N TRP A 54 7.06 4.98 17.98
CA TRP A 54 7.98 4.40 18.95
C TRP A 54 8.50 5.45 19.97
N ALA A 55 8.58 6.72 19.58
CA ALA A 55 9.09 7.79 20.43
C ALA A 55 8.17 8.09 21.62
N LEU A 56 6.88 7.80 21.53
CA LEU A 56 5.97 7.87 22.68
C LEU A 56 6.37 6.91 23.80
N TYR A 57 7.01 5.79 23.47
CA TYR A 57 7.48 4.80 24.44
C TYR A 57 8.89 5.07 24.95
N GLN A 58 9.76 5.65 24.12
CA GLN A 58 11.20 5.71 24.39
C GLN A 58 11.72 7.13 24.61
N ALA A 59 11.10 8.14 23.99
CA ALA A 59 11.57 9.53 23.99
C ALA A 59 10.42 10.55 24.04
N PRO A 60 9.44 10.45 24.97
CA PRO A 60 8.25 11.32 24.97
C PRO A 60 8.58 12.81 25.12
N GLN A 61 9.69 13.15 25.78
CA GLN A 61 10.12 14.55 25.88
C GLN A 61 10.53 15.10 24.52
N SER A 62 11.19 14.31 23.68
CA SER A 62 11.58 14.72 22.33
C SER A 62 10.36 14.93 21.44
N VAL A 63 9.30 14.13 21.60
CA VAL A 63 8.00 14.34 20.92
C VAL A 63 7.40 15.68 21.32
N LEU A 64 7.39 16.00 22.62
CA LEU A 64 6.92 17.30 23.10
C LEU A 64 7.73 18.46 22.50
N ASP A 65 9.03 18.33 22.45
CA ASP A 65 9.92 19.39 21.93
C ASP A 65 9.72 19.60 20.42
N VAL A 66 9.46 18.54 19.66
CA VAL A 66 9.08 18.65 18.23
C VAL A 66 7.74 19.33 18.07
N HIS A 67 6.71 18.94 18.83
CA HIS A 67 5.40 19.60 18.78
C HIS A 67 5.50 21.09 19.13
N ARG A 68 6.29 21.48 20.13
CA ARG A 68 6.52 22.89 20.48
C ARG A 68 7.06 23.67 19.30
N ARG A 69 8.05 23.15 18.61
CA ARG A 69 8.65 23.83 17.46
C ARG A 69 7.64 24.11 16.34
N TYR A 70 6.71 23.18 16.06
CA TYR A 70 5.66 23.43 15.08
C TYR A 70 4.57 24.39 15.59
N VAL A 71 4.20 24.30 16.84
CA VAL A 71 3.22 25.21 17.45
C VAL A 71 3.78 26.64 17.53
N ASP A 72 5.06 26.80 17.88
CA ASP A 72 5.74 28.11 17.99
C ASP A 72 5.84 28.85 16.66
N VAL A 73 5.96 28.14 15.52
CA VAL A 73 5.97 28.72 14.18
C VAL A 73 4.58 29.02 13.62
N GLY A 74 3.52 28.74 14.37
CA GLY A 74 2.19 29.24 14.06
C GLY A 74 1.26 28.27 13.33
N CYS A 75 1.50 26.94 13.35
CA CYS A 75 0.51 26.01 12.77
C CYS A 75 -0.86 26.12 13.45
N ASP A 76 -1.94 25.98 12.68
CA ASP A 76 -3.32 25.94 13.19
C ASP A 76 -3.73 24.54 13.68
N VAL A 77 -3.02 23.51 13.20
CA VAL A 77 -3.23 22.12 13.55
C VAL A 77 -1.88 21.45 13.81
N VAL A 78 -1.73 20.83 14.97
CA VAL A 78 -0.59 19.98 15.31
C VAL A 78 -1.04 18.51 15.35
N SER A 79 -0.38 17.63 14.59
CA SER A 79 -0.66 16.20 14.56
C SER A 79 0.09 15.47 15.68
N THR A 80 -0.57 14.49 16.29
CA THR A 80 0.06 13.64 17.31
C THR A 80 1.02 12.64 16.66
N ASP A 81 2.04 12.18 17.40
CA ASP A 81 2.99 11.16 16.94
C ASP A 81 2.41 9.73 17.08
N THR A 82 1.16 9.54 16.64
CA THR A 82 0.39 8.30 16.82
C THR A 82 0.10 7.54 15.52
N TRP A 83 0.72 7.92 14.43
CA TRP A 83 0.44 7.39 13.10
C TRP A 83 0.40 5.85 13.03
N SER A 84 1.34 5.15 13.67
CA SER A 84 1.41 3.68 13.70
C SER A 84 0.75 3.04 14.92
N ILE A 85 -0.04 3.78 15.69
CA ILE A 85 -0.57 3.28 16.98
C ILE A 85 -1.43 2.01 16.84
N LEU A 86 -2.09 1.80 15.69
CA LEU A 86 -2.89 0.61 15.44
C LEU A 86 -2.05 -0.66 15.26
N ALA A 87 -0.75 -0.53 14.99
CA ALA A 87 0.19 -1.66 14.96
C ALA A 87 0.81 -1.96 16.34
N ALA A 88 0.65 -1.06 17.31
CA ALA A 88 1.26 -1.20 18.63
C ALA A 88 0.81 -2.43 19.43
N PRO A 89 -0.46 -2.88 19.40
CA PRO A 89 -0.86 -4.10 20.11
C PRO A 89 -0.04 -5.34 19.70
N GLU A 90 0.23 -5.50 18.40
CA GLU A 90 1.04 -6.62 17.91
C GLU A 90 2.53 -6.45 18.25
N ALA A 91 3.06 -5.25 18.14
CA ALA A 91 4.42 -4.93 18.53
C ALA A 91 4.67 -5.18 20.03
N GLU A 92 3.70 -4.84 20.87
CA GLU A 92 3.75 -5.12 22.32
C GLU A 92 3.73 -6.62 22.61
N LEU A 93 2.91 -7.40 21.90
CA LEU A 93 2.83 -8.86 22.05
C LEU A 93 4.15 -9.53 21.64
N LYS A 94 4.74 -9.15 20.50
CA LYS A 94 6.03 -9.68 20.02
C LYS A 94 7.18 -9.40 20.98
N ALA A 95 7.10 -8.32 21.71
CA ALA A 95 8.12 -7.91 22.66
C ALA A 95 8.19 -8.78 23.95
N GLY A 96 7.20 -9.67 24.20
CA GLY A 96 7.17 -10.72 25.24
C GLY A 96 6.94 -10.23 26.68
N PRO A 97 6.63 -11.14 27.64
CA PRO A 97 6.15 -10.80 28.99
C PRO A 97 7.23 -10.33 30.00
N GLY A 98 8.48 -10.20 29.60
CA GLY A 98 9.59 -9.88 30.51
C GLY A 98 9.87 -8.42 30.81
N ARG A 99 9.02 -7.47 30.43
CA ARG A 99 9.26 -6.03 30.54
C ARG A 99 8.10 -5.32 31.26
N SER A 100 8.11 -5.37 32.57
CA SER A 100 7.00 -4.99 33.47
C SER A 100 6.71 -3.49 33.63
N GLU A 101 7.30 -2.60 32.84
CA GLU A 101 7.07 -1.14 32.93
C GLU A 101 6.67 -0.53 31.59
N ARG A 102 6.02 -1.30 30.69
CA ARG A 102 5.61 -0.79 29.39
C ARG A 102 4.24 -0.17 29.47
N SER A 103 4.15 1.07 28.99
CA SER A 103 2.88 1.70 28.70
C SER A 103 2.09 0.84 27.71
N HIS A 104 0.84 0.54 28.04
CA HIS A 104 -0.10 -0.08 27.11
C HIS A 104 -0.34 0.87 25.93
N TRP A 105 -0.55 0.35 24.73
CA TRP A 105 -0.73 1.17 23.52
C TRP A 105 -1.81 2.25 23.65
N MET A 106 -2.88 2.00 24.41
CA MET A 106 -3.90 3.01 24.69
C MET A 106 -3.35 4.15 25.55
N ASP A 107 -2.44 3.86 26.49
CA ASP A 107 -1.76 4.89 27.28
C ASP A 107 -0.79 5.70 26.43
N ALA A 108 -0.11 5.04 25.47
CA ALA A 108 0.72 5.73 24.47
C ALA A 108 -0.13 6.64 23.57
N GLY A 109 -1.33 6.19 23.14
CA GLY A 109 -2.27 7.02 22.40
C GLY A 109 -2.71 8.26 23.18
N ARG A 110 -3.10 8.10 24.47
CA ARG A 110 -3.43 9.23 25.35
C ARG A 110 -2.22 10.14 25.57
N LEU A 111 -1.03 9.57 25.73
CA LEU A 111 0.20 10.34 25.90
C LEU A 111 0.46 11.21 24.67
N GLY A 112 0.29 10.69 23.45
CA GLY A 112 0.43 11.47 22.21
C GLY A 112 -0.46 12.72 22.22
N ILE A 113 -1.75 12.56 22.58
CA ILE A 113 -2.68 13.70 22.69
C ILE A 113 -2.21 14.68 23.77
N ARG A 114 -1.84 14.19 24.97
CA ARG A 114 -1.37 15.05 26.07
C ARG A 114 -0.11 15.83 25.71
N LEU A 115 0.84 15.23 24.99
CA LEU A 115 2.07 15.93 24.59
C LEU A 115 1.79 17.04 23.60
N ALA A 116 0.98 16.78 22.56
CA ALA A 116 0.55 17.80 21.62
C ALA A 116 -0.25 18.92 22.31
N ARG A 117 -1.21 18.56 23.16
CA ARG A 117 -2.02 19.53 23.95
C ARG A 117 -1.12 20.36 24.87
N ARG A 118 -0.14 19.75 25.50
CA ARG A 118 0.83 20.43 26.34
C ARG A 118 1.67 21.44 25.56
N ALA A 119 2.12 21.09 24.36
CA ALA A 119 2.84 22.01 23.47
C ALA A 119 1.98 23.25 23.15
N VAL A 120 0.70 23.04 22.80
CA VAL A 120 -0.26 24.12 22.52
C VAL A 120 -0.46 25.03 23.76
N ASN A 121 -0.63 24.42 24.93
CA ASN A 121 -0.88 25.17 26.18
C ASN A 121 0.36 25.98 26.62
N GLU A 122 1.57 25.39 26.52
CA GLU A 122 2.81 26.07 26.87
C GLU A 122 3.13 27.26 25.94
N ALA A 123 2.68 27.18 24.67
CA ALA A 123 2.76 28.28 23.70
C ALA A 123 1.66 29.33 23.89
N GLY A 124 0.70 29.13 24.82
CA GLY A 124 -0.42 30.05 25.05
C GLY A 124 -1.43 30.08 23.89
N ARG A 125 -1.50 28.98 23.08
CA ARG A 125 -2.37 28.91 21.90
C ARG A 125 -3.59 28.02 22.10
N GLU A 126 -4.04 27.86 23.35
CA GLU A 126 -5.29 27.17 23.67
C GLU A 126 -6.47 27.78 22.90
N GLY A 127 -7.26 26.91 22.24
CA GLY A 127 -8.38 27.36 21.40
C GLY A 127 -7.97 27.99 20.06
N GLU A 128 -6.69 28.08 19.75
CA GLU A 128 -6.17 28.57 18.48
C GLU A 128 -5.57 27.46 17.63
N CYS A 129 -4.79 26.56 18.22
CA CYS A 129 -4.16 25.44 17.55
C CYS A 129 -4.88 24.15 17.96
N ALA A 130 -5.42 23.42 16.99
CA ALA A 130 -6.12 22.16 17.22
C ALA A 130 -5.14 20.98 17.27
N VAL A 131 -5.45 19.99 18.11
CA VAL A 131 -4.73 18.73 18.20
C VAL A 131 -5.41 17.68 17.34
N ALA A 132 -4.75 17.23 16.29
CA ALA A 132 -5.21 16.17 15.40
C ALA A 132 -4.64 14.80 15.82
N PHE A 133 -5.47 13.81 16.07
CA PHE A 133 -5.01 12.45 16.32
C PHE A 133 -4.68 11.79 14.98
N ALA A 134 -3.38 11.65 14.67
CA ALA A 134 -2.92 11.08 13.42
C ALA A 134 -3.00 9.54 13.44
N LEU A 135 -3.56 8.96 12.39
CA LEU A 135 -3.74 7.52 12.21
C LEU A 135 -3.34 7.09 10.80
N SER A 136 -2.60 5.99 10.69
CA SER A 136 -2.46 5.29 9.42
C SER A 136 -3.78 4.62 9.05
N GLY A 137 -4.30 4.96 7.87
CA GLY A 137 -5.58 4.43 7.39
C GLY A 137 -5.49 3.04 6.77
N GLU A 138 -4.28 2.50 6.57
CA GLU A 138 -4.13 1.18 5.97
C GLU A 138 -4.22 0.06 7.00
N PRO A 139 -5.11 -0.93 6.80
CA PRO A 139 -5.18 -2.11 7.66
C PRO A 139 -3.84 -2.86 7.61
N ARG A 140 -3.15 -2.93 8.75
CA ARG A 140 -1.86 -3.64 8.89
C ARG A 140 -1.96 -4.92 9.69
N SER A 141 -3.14 -5.23 10.23
CA SER A 141 -3.36 -6.43 11.04
C SER A 141 -4.79 -6.96 10.90
N SER A 142 -4.99 -8.25 11.14
CA SER A 142 -6.31 -8.87 11.21
C SER A 142 -7.20 -8.30 12.32
N ARG A 143 -6.61 -7.60 13.29
CA ARG A 143 -7.31 -6.94 14.41
C ARG A 143 -7.53 -5.45 14.23
N HIS A 144 -7.31 -4.94 13.03
CA HIS A 144 -7.37 -3.51 12.76
C HIS A 144 -8.69 -2.87 13.23
N ASN A 145 -9.83 -3.45 12.86
CA ASN A 145 -11.15 -2.94 13.25
C ASN A 145 -11.40 -3.03 14.76
N GLU A 146 -10.96 -4.12 15.42
CA GLU A 146 -11.06 -4.25 16.88
C GLU A 146 -10.24 -3.16 17.59
N THR A 147 -9.00 -2.95 17.15
CA THR A 147 -8.11 -1.92 17.69
C THR A 147 -8.68 -0.53 17.44
N MET A 148 -9.22 -0.29 16.25
CA MET A 148 -9.86 0.99 15.91
C MET A 148 -11.09 1.26 16.78
N THR A 149 -11.93 0.27 17.04
CA THR A 149 -13.08 0.40 17.94
C THR A 149 -12.64 0.78 19.37
N LEU A 150 -11.48 0.32 19.82
CA LEU A 150 -10.94 0.66 21.13
C LEU A 150 -10.41 2.10 21.23
N LEU A 151 -10.16 2.79 20.11
CA LEU A 151 -9.77 4.21 20.13
C LEU A 151 -10.85 5.10 20.76
N SER A 152 -12.13 4.74 20.64
CA SER A 152 -13.21 5.48 21.32
C SER A 152 -12.92 5.64 22.81
N ARG A 153 -12.37 4.61 23.48
CA ARG A 153 -11.99 4.65 24.90
C ARG A 153 -10.79 5.56 25.17
N VAL A 154 -9.85 5.66 24.22
CA VAL A 154 -8.76 6.64 24.31
C VAL A 154 -9.32 8.04 24.25
N PHE A 155 -10.24 8.31 23.33
CA PHE A 155 -10.85 9.62 23.11
C PHE A 155 -11.87 10.01 24.18
N ASP A 156 -12.45 9.03 24.89
CA ASP A 156 -13.35 9.31 26.02
C ASP A 156 -12.59 9.89 27.23
N GLU A 157 -11.36 9.45 27.44
CA GLU A 157 -10.52 9.92 28.54
C GLU A 157 -9.66 11.13 28.15
N GLU A 158 -9.17 11.17 26.91
CA GLU A 158 -8.29 12.21 26.38
C GLU A 158 -8.72 12.57 24.95
N PRO A 159 -9.72 13.46 24.76
CA PRO A 159 -10.25 13.78 23.44
C PRO A 159 -9.27 14.67 22.63
N PRO A 160 -8.94 14.32 21.38
CA PRO A 160 -8.33 15.25 20.43
C PRO A 160 -9.38 16.24 19.92
N ASP A 161 -8.96 17.26 19.18
CA ASP A 161 -9.89 18.21 18.54
C ASP A 161 -10.45 17.66 17.22
N LEU A 162 -9.67 16.81 16.54
CA LEU A 162 -10.07 16.10 15.33
C LEU A 162 -9.25 14.81 15.18
N ILE A 163 -9.70 13.95 14.28
CA ILE A 163 -8.96 12.76 13.83
C ILE A 163 -8.43 13.04 12.43
N LEU A 164 -7.16 12.72 12.16
CA LEU A 164 -6.52 12.75 10.84
C LEU A 164 -6.21 11.32 10.42
N LEU A 165 -7.08 10.72 9.60
CA LEU A 165 -6.85 9.42 8.99
C LEU A 165 -6.07 9.61 7.70
N GLU A 166 -4.81 9.21 7.68
CA GLU A 166 -3.89 9.62 6.64
C GLU A 166 -3.14 8.47 5.95
N THR A 167 -2.55 8.82 4.81
CA THR A 167 -1.69 7.93 4.01
C THR A 167 -2.44 6.74 3.41
N LEU A 168 -3.72 6.92 3.13
CA LEU A 168 -4.52 5.91 2.44
C LEU A 168 -4.04 5.75 1.00
N SER A 169 -3.79 4.51 0.57
CA SER A 169 -3.40 4.18 -0.80
C SER A 169 -4.58 3.71 -1.63
N LEU A 170 -5.44 2.90 -1.05
CA LEU A 170 -6.51 2.20 -1.74
C LEU A 170 -7.89 2.72 -1.31
N ILE A 171 -8.83 2.65 -2.25
CA ILE A 171 -10.24 2.98 -2.05
C ILE A 171 -10.99 1.65 -2.00
N ARG A 172 -11.36 1.21 -0.79
CA ARG A 172 -11.94 -0.11 -0.54
C ARG A 172 -13.04 -0.03 0.51
N GLU A 173 -13.93 -1.01 0.55
CA GLU A 173 -15.03 -1.05 1.53
C GLU A 173 -14.52 -1.16 2.98
N ASP A 174 -13.39 -1.82 3.24
CA ASP A 174 -12.79 -1.87 4.58
C ASP A 174 -12.28 -0.50 5.05
N VAL A 175 -11.82 0.34 4.13
CA VAL A 175 -11.44 1.74 4.42
C VAL A 175 -12.70 2.55 4.77
N TYR A 176 -13.78 2.41 4.02
CA TYR A 176 -15.04 3.07 4.36
C TYR A 176 -15.60 2.60 5.70
N ALA A 177 -15.55 1.31 5.99
CA ALA A 177 -15.93 0.78 7.30
C ALA A 177 -15.10 1.38 8.44
N SER A 178 -13.79 1.56 8.23
CA SER A 178 -12.91 2.23 9.19
C SER A 178 -13.28 3.70 9.40
N ILE A 179 -13.65 4.40 8.32
CA ILE A 179 -14.12 5.79 8.37
C ILE A 179 -15.44 5.89 9.13
N GLU A 180 -16.38 4.99 8.90
CA GLU A 180 -17.65 4.91 9.66
C GLU A 180 -17.42 4.75 11.16
N LEU A 181 -16.53 3.81 11.56
CA LEU A 181 -16.16 3.61 12.97
C LEU A 181 -15.56 4.87 13.61
N LEU A 182 -14.75 5.63 12.87
CA LEU A 182 -14.16 6.86 13.38
C LEU A 182 -15.21 7.98 13.48
N LEU A 183 -16.12 8.09 12.53
CA LEU A 183 -17.23 9.06 12.56
C LEU A 183 -18.20 8.79 13.73
N GLU A 184 -18.38 7.52 14.13
CA GLU A 184 -19.18 7.16 15.31
C GLU A 184 -18.63 7.75 16.63
N THR A 185 -17.35 8.11 16.68
CA THR A 185 -16.76 8.80 17.84
C THR A 185 -17.35 10.20 18.07
N GLY A 186 -18.00 10.78 17.06
CA GLY A 186 -18.54 12.14 17.07
C GLY A 186 -17.47 13.24 16.99
N LEU A 187 -16.21 12.89 16.77
CA LEU A 187 -15.12 13.84 16.49
C LEU A 187 -15.08 14.23 15.02
N PRO A 188 -14.65 15.44 14.67
CA PRO A 188 -14.35 15.79 13.28
C PRO A 188 -13.30 14.84 12.71
N LEU A 189 -13.50 14.41 11.47
CA LEU A 189 -12.60 13.49 10.77
C LEU A 189 -12.09 14.13 9.49
N TRP A 190 -10.78 14.21 9.31
CA TRP A 190 -10.12 14.51 8.05
C TRP A 190 -9.53 13.24 7.48
N VAL A 191 -9.63 13.07 6.17
CA VAL A 191 -9.15 11.88 5.47
C VAL A 191 -8.12 12.29 4.44
N SER A 192 -6.97 11.60 4.39
CA SER A 192 -5.88 11.92 3.48
C SER A 192 -5.38 10.70 2.71
N PHE A 193 -5.17 10.89 1.41
CA PHE A 193 -4.70 9.87 0.49
C PHE A 193 -3.33 10.21 -0.08
N ARG A 194 -2.47 9.22 -0.24
CA ARG A 194 -1.24 9.37 -1.02
C ARG A 194 -1.51 9.06 -2.49
N ARG A 195 -2.23 9.96 -3.13
CA ARG A 195 -2.65 9.86 -4.52
C ARG A 195 -2.43 11.16 -5.25
N CYS A 196 -2.17 11.04 -6.54
CA CYS A 196 -2.09 12.16 -7.47
C CYS A 196 -2.97 11.87 -8.69
N ARG A 197 -2.96 12.73 -9.70
CA ARG A 197 -3.69 12.53 -10.96
C ARG A 197 -3.33 11.23 -11.68
N HIS A 198 -2.16 10.66 -11.37
CA HIS A 198 -1.60 9.49 -12.04
C HIS A 198 -1.76 8.19 -11.24
N GLY A 199 -2.56 8.21 -10.17
CA GLY A 199 -2.84 7.06 -9.34
C GLY A 199 -2.20 7.11 -7.95
N VAL A 200 -1.98 5.94 -7.34
CA VAL A 200 -1.36 5.82 -6.02
C VAL A 200 0.12 6.19 -6.10
N CYS A 201 0.57 7.04 -5.19
CA CYS A 201 1.96 7.46 -5.12
C CYS A 201 2.71 6.69 -4.03
N GLY A 202 3.85 6.11 -4.39
CA GLY A 202 4.74 5.45 -3.44
C GLY A 202 5.68 6.42 -2.76
N VAL A 203 6.11 6.08 -1.55
CA VAL A 203 7.15 6.82 -0.81
C VAL A 203 8.53 6.77 -1.48
N TYR A 204 8.68 5.95 -2.51
CA TYR A 204 9.89 5.86 -3.34
C TYR A 204 9.84 6.76 -4.58
N GLY A 205 8.88 7.66 -4.69
CA GLY A 205 8.74 8.59 -5.81
C GLY A 205 8.16 7.99 -7.09
N GLN A 206 7.65 6.76 -7.05
CA GLN A 206 6.98 6.14 -8.20
C GLN A 206 5.46 6.24 -8.08
N HIS A 207 4.79 6.08 -9.23
CA HIS A 207 3.35 5.89 -9.30
C HIS A 207 3.03 4.39 -9.31
N TRP A 208 2.02 3.99 -8.56
CA TRP A 208 1.51 2.63 -8.51
C TRP A 208 0.06 2.58 -8.95
N GLY A 209 -0.27 1.55 -9.68
CA GLY A 209 -1.62 1.32 -10.16
C GLY A 209 -2.03 2.21 -11.34
N PRO A 210 -3.16 1.90 -11.95
CA PRO A 210 -3.69 2.67 -13.06
C PRO A 210 -4.11 4.06 -12.59
N PRO A 211 -4.10 5.05 -13.49
CA PRO A 211 -4.91 6.25 -13.29
C PRO A 211 -6.36 5.78 -13.16
N GLU A 212 -6.93 5.95 -11.97
CA GLU A 212 -8.24 5.37 -11.67
C GLU A 212 -9.38 6.24 -12.18
N GLY A 213 -9.11 7.13 -13.11
CA GLY A 213 -10.11 8.02 -13.67
C GLY A 213 -10.95 8.64 -12.55
N ASP A 214 -12.27 8.51 -12.64
CA ASP A 214 -13.19 9.10 -11.68
C ASP A 214 -13.38 8.30 -10.37
N LEU A 215 -12.72 7.16 -10.17
CA LEU A 215 -12.89 6.36 -8.95
C LEU A 215 -12.53 7.16 -7.69
N PHE A 216 -11.41 7.87 -7.70
CA PHE A 216 -11.01 8.71 -6.59
C PHE A 216 -11.95 9.92 -6.41
N GLY A 217 -12.44 10.51 -7.51
CA GLY A 217 -13.45 11.55 -7.48
C GLY A 217 -14.75 11.07 -6.83
N ARG A 218 -15.25 9.90 -7.22
CA ARG A 218 -16.44 9.28 -6.59
C ARG A 218 -16.23 8.98 -5.12
N SER A 219 -15.02 8.54 -4.75
CA SER A 219 -14.66 8.37 -3.35
C SER A 219 -14.73 9.69 -2.60
N ALA A 220 -14.24 10.78 -3.18
CA ALA A 220 -14.31 12.11 -2.59
C ALA A 220 -15.76 12.54 -2.34
N HIS A 221 -16.65 12.29 -3.30
CA HIS A 221 -18.08 12.55 -3.13
C HIS A 221 -18.71 11.69 -2.03
N ARG A 222 -18.42 10.37 -2.01
CA ARG A 222 -18.91 9.46 -0.96
C ARG A 222 -18.42 9.89 0.43
N LEU A 223 -17.18 10.33 0.56
CA LEU A 223 -16.65 10.84 1.83
C LEU A 223 -17.38 12.10 2.32
N GLU A 224 -17.76 12.99 1.41
CA GLU A 224 -18.59 14.15 1.70
C GLU A 224 -19.97 13.72 2.22
N GLU A 225 -20.64 12.77 1.56
CA GLU A 225 -21.93 12.22 2.01
C GLU A 225 -21.84 11.52 3.36
N MET A 226 -20.71 10.87 3.68
CA MET A 226 -20.46 10.25 4.99
C MET A 226 -20.26 11.27 6.11
N GLY A 227 -19.98 12.54 5.79
CA GLY A 227 -19.78 13.61 6.77
C GLY A 227 -18.31 13.82 7.17
N VAL A 228 -17.38 13.44 6.34
CA VAL A 228 -15.95 13.78 6.50
C VAL A 228 -15.76 15.29 6.45
N GLY A 229 -14.90 15.85 7.30
CA GLY A 229 -14.73 17.30 7.45
C GLY A 229 -13.75 17.93 6.43
N ALA A 230 -12.80 17.17 5.90
CA ALA A 230 -11.85 17.60 4.87
C ALA A 230 -11.22 16.42 4.14
N LEU A 231 -10.83 16.63 2.89
CA LEU A 231 -10.10 15.68 2.06
C LEU A 231 -8.72 16.23 1.73
N LEU A 232 -7.68 15.46 2.03
CA LEU A 232 -6.29 15.89 1.84
C LEU A 232 -5.50 14.88 1.00
N ILE A 233 -4.36 15.35 0.50
CA ILE A 233 -3.37 14.55 -0.21
C ILE A 233 -2.05 14.66 0.54
N ASN A 234 -1.44 13.51 0.86
CA ASN A 234 -0.18 13.51 1.60
C ASN A 234 0.81 12.42 1.18
N CYS A 235 2.00 12.49 1.76
CA CYS A 235 3.03 11.45 1.67
C CYS A 235 3.41 11.09 0.22
N LEU A 236 3.49 12.09 -0.65
CA LEU A 236 3.93 11.99 -2.04
C LEU A 236 4.91 13.14 -2.34
N PRO A 237 5.81 13.00 -3.33
CA PRO A 237 6.72 14.07 -3.71
C PRO A 237 5.98 15.34 -4.13
N VAL A 238 6.55 16.51 -3.86
CA VAL A 238 5.94 17.81 -4.24
C VAL A 238 5.61 17.90 -5.73
N SER A 239 6.43 17.28 -6.59
CA SER A 239 6.21 17.23 -8.05
C SER A 239 4.96 16.48 -8.47
N HIS A 240 4.36 15.70 -7.58
CA HIS A 240 3.15 14.91 -7.83
C HIS A 240 1.85 15.66 -7.44
N VAL A 241 1.95 16.81 -6.79
CA VAL A 241 0.78 17.60 -6.35
C VAL A 241 0.07 18.33 -7.50
N PRO A 242 0.78 18.93 -8.50
CA PRO A 242 0.14 19.79 -9.47
C PRO A 242 -1.09 19.18 -10.15
N GLY A 243 -2.17 19.95 -10.19
CA GLY A 243 -3.42 19.63 -10.88
C GLY A 243 -4.37 18.66 -10.18
N ILE A 244 -4.00 18.09 -9.00
CA ILE A 244 -4.90 17.17 -8.29
C ILE A 244 -6.03 17.93 -7.57
N LEU A 245 -5.74 19.07 -7.00
CA LEU A 245 -6.75 19.84 -6.26
C LEU A 245 -7.84 20.41 -7.17
N PRO A 246 -7.54 21.04 -8.32
CA PRO A 246 -8.55 21.44 -9.28
C PRO A 246 -9.42 20.28 -9.74
N TRP A 247 -8.80 19.14 -10.02
CA TRP A 247 -9.51 17.93 -10.44
C TRP A 247 -10.42 17.39 -9.33
N LEU A 248 -9.96 17.30 -8.07
CA LEU A 248 -10.80 16.87 -6.94
C LEU A 248 -11.99 17.81 -6.70
N ARG A 249 -11.80 19.10 -6.94
CA ARG A 249 -12.87 20.09 -6.76
C ARG A 249 -14.09 19.84 -7.65
N ASP A 250 -13.93 19.12 -8.75
CA ASP A 250 -15.04 18.73 -9.61
C ASP A 250 -15.97 17.71 -8.94
N PHE A 251 -15.49 16.99 -7.94
CA PHE A 251 -16.21 15.89 -7.30
C PHE A 251 -16.70 16.18 -5.89
N THR A 252 -16.15 17.17 -5.18
CA THR A 252 -16.48 17.43 -3.78
C THR A 252 -16.42 18.90 -3.42
N ASP A 253 -17.28 19.33 -2.50
CA ASP A 253 -17.24 20.65 -1.86
C ASP A 253 -16.45 20.65 -0.52
N LEU A 254 -15.92 19.50 -0.09
CA LEU A 254 -15.09 19.40 1.10
C LEU A 254 -13.91 20.38 1.05
N PRO A 255 -13.47 20.92 2.18
CA PRO A 255 -12.16 21.58 2.27
C PRO A 255 -11.07 20.65 1.75
N LEU A 256 -10.25 21.13 0.79
CA LEU A 256 -9.15 20.38 0.21
C LEU A 256 -7.81 20.81 0.80
N GLY A 257 -6.92 19.84 1.01
CA GLY A 257 -5.60 20.11 1.56
C GLY A 257 -4.48 19.27 0.96
N VAL A 258 -3.24 19.76 1.16
CA VAL A 258 -2.01 19.06 0.76
C VAL A 258 -0.94 19.17 1.83
N TYR A 259 -0.20 18.06 2.05
CA TYR A 259 1.01 18.04 2.87
C TYR A 259 1.99 16.97 2.34
N PRO A 260 2.76 17.34 1.30
CA PRO A 260 3.65 16.40 0.59
C PRO A 260 4.97 16.14 1.33
N ASN A 261 5.76 15.21 0.78
CA ASN A 261 7.13 14.97 1.21
C ASN A 261 8.10 15.89 0.48
N LEU A 262 9.20 16.28 1.14
CA LEU A 262 10.30 17.00 0.48
C LEU A 262 11.31 16.06 -0.20
N GLY A 263 10.98 14.81 -0.38
CA GLY A 263 11.86 13.83 -1.00
C GLY A 263 11.20 12.47 -1.12
N TYR A 264 12.03 11.45 -1.17
CA TYR A 264 11.60 10.06 -1.32
C TYR A 264 12.45 9.12 -0.46
N LEU A 265 11.92 7.95 -0.17
CA LEU A 265 12.62 6.90 0.56
C LEU A 265 13.52 6.12 -0.43
N ALA A 266 14.83 6.10 -0.20
CA ALA A 266 15.80 5.33 -0.98
C ALA A 266 16.33 4.18 -0.12
N GLY A 267 15.85 2.97 -0.36
CA GLY A 267 16.10 1.83 0.53
C GLY A 267 15.47 2.07 1.91
N SER A 268 16.28 2.14 2.95
CA SER A 268 15.83 2.41 4.34
C SER A 268 16.06 3.85 4.80
N LYS A 269 16.50 4.75 3.92
CA LYS A 269 16.84 6.13 4.27
C LYS A 269 16.08 7.12 3.42
N TRP A 270 15.60 8.18 4.03
CA TRP A 270 15.07 9.33 3.33
C TRP A 270 16.17 10.07 2.57
N ARG A 271 15.86 10.50 1.35
CA ARG A 271 16.62 11.47 0.56
C ARG A 271 15.73 12.66 0.32
N PHE A 272 16.02 13.73 1.02
CA PHE A 272 15.33 15.00 0.84
C PHE A 272 15.97 15.82 -0.27
N ASP A 273 15.17 16.57 -0.99
CA ASP A 273 15.62 17.48 -2.04
C ASP A 273 16.13 18.77 -1.39
N GLU A 274 17.44 18.95 -1.37
CA GLU A 274 18.11 20.11 -0.77
C GLU A 274 17.76 21.42 -1.50
N ASN A 275 17.19 21.37 -2.70
CA ASN A 275 16.72 22.56 -3.41
C ASN A 275 15.37 23.07 -2.93
N ILE A 276 14.66 22.31 -2.09
CA ILE A 276 13.38 22.71 -1.51
C ILE A 276 13.63 23.19 -0.07
N GLY A 277 14.25 24.36 0.05
CA GLY A 277 14.33 25.07 1.32
C GLY A 277 13.03 25.82 1.66
N PRO A 278 12.98 26.51 2.83
CA PRO A 278 11.78 27.21 3.29
C PRO A 278 11.19 28.19 2.27
N GLU A 279 12.03 28.94 1.57
CA GLU A 279 11.60 29.91 0.56
C GLU A 279 10.92 29.22 -0.63
N ARG A 280 11.53 28.15 -1.15
CA ARG A 280 10.93 27.37 -2.27
C ARG A 280 9.65 26.68 -1.82
N TYR A 281 9.60 26.22 -0.57
CA TYR A 281 8.39 25.63 -0.01
C TYR A 281 7.24 26.62 0.11
N ALA A 282 7.53 27.86 0.47
CA ALA A 282 6.56 28.96 0.49
C ALA A 282 5.99 29.25 -0.91
N GLU A 283 6.83 29.24 -1.95
CA GLU A 283 6.37 29.39 -3.34
C GLU A 283 5.44 28.24 -3.74
N LEU A 284 5.80 26.99 -3.42
CA LEU A 284 4.97 25.81 -3.67
C LEU A 284 3.63 25.90 -2.91
N ALA A 285 3.64 26.37 -1.67
CA ALA A 285 2.43 26.58 -0.90
C ALA A 285 1.48 27.59 -1.56
N LEU A 286 2.02 28.65 -2.17
CA LEU A 286 1.24 29.60 -2.95
C LEU A 286 0.70 28.97 -4.25
N GLU A 287 1.49 28.16 -4.94
CA GLU A 287 1.04 27.41 -6.13
C GLU A 287 -0.16 26.49 -5.76
N TRP A 288 -0.05 25.72 -4.68
CA TRP A 288 -1.17 24.86 -4.21
C TRP A 288 -2.38 25.67 -3.74
N ARG A 289 -2.13 26.85 -3.14
CA ARG A 289 -3.19 27.79 -2.76
C ARG A 289 -3.96 28.28 -3.96
N GLU A 290 -3.26 28.62 -5.05
CA GLU A 290 -3.86 29.01 -6.32
C GLU A 290 -4.66 27.86 -6.96
N GLU A 291 -4.21 26.60 -6.80
CA GLU A 291 -4.96 25.43 -7.20
C GLU A 291 -6.19 25.13 -6.33
N GLY A 292 -6.39 25.83 -5.23
CA GLY A 292 -7.58 25.71 -4.38
C GLY A 292 -7.36 25.06 -3.00
N ALA A 293 -6.11 24.85 -2.56
CA ALA A 293 -5.84 24.33 -1.22
C ALA A 293 -6.38 25.25 -0.13
N GLN A 294 -7.08 24.68 0.81
CA GLN A 294 -7.57 25.35 2.02
C GLN A 294 -6.75 24.93 3.26
N ILE A 295 -6.17 23.73 3.23
CA ILE A 295 -5.27 23.21 4.25
C ILE A 295 -3.92 22.96 3.60
N ILE A 296 -2.84 23.48 4.20
CA ILE A 296 -1.48 23.31 3.69
C ILE A 296 -0.58 22.97 4.88
N GLY A 297 0.20 21.93 4.74
CA GLY A 297 1.18 21.48 5.71
C GLY A 297 2.25 20.64 5.07
N GLY A 298 3.02 19.91 5.85
CA GLY A 298 4.09 19.05 5.37
C GLY A 298 4.04 17.64 5.90
N CYS A 299 4.67 16.72 5.18
CA CYS A 299 4.92 15.35 5.62
C CYS A 299 6.44 15.15 5.77
N CYS A 300 6.97 14.01 5.37
CA CYS A 300 8.38 13.67 5.60
C CYS A 300 9.35 14.71 5.03
N GLY A 301 10.30 15.15 5.88
CA GLY A 301 11.32 16.15 5.57
C GLY A 301 10.91 17.60 5.73
N THR A 302 9.62 17.88 5.95
CA THR A 302 9.13 19.25 6.18
C THR A 302 9.40 19.65 7.62
N THR A 303 10.25 20.65 7.82
CA THR A 303 10.67 21.17 9.11
C THR A 303 9.82 22.34 9.59
N PRO A 304 9.92 22.77 10.85
CA PRO A 304 9.27 23.98 11.34
C PRO A 304 9.55 25.24 10.50
N ASP A 305 10.77 25.38 9.96
CA ASP A 305 11.13 26.54 9.13
C ASP A 305 10.35 26.58 7.80
N HIS A 306 10.09 25.42 7.19
CA HIS A 306 9.23 25.31 6.01
C HIS A 306 7.79 25.74 6.32
N ILE A 307 7.26 25.28 7.47
CA ILE A 307 5.90 25.64 7.91
C ILE A 307 5.80 27.12 8.22
N ALA A 308 6.81 27.69 8.89
CA ALA A 308 6.88 29.14 9.14
C ALA A 308 6.84 29.98 7.85
N ALA A 309 7.66 29.60 6.87
CA ALA A 309 7.71 30.28 5.58
C ALA A 309 6.40 30.17 4.81
N ALA A 310 5.78 28.98 4.78
CA ALA A 310 4.48 28.76 4.16
C ALA A 310 3.38 29.55 4.86
N ALA A 311 3.33 29.54 6.20
CA ALA A 311 2.34 30.31 6.97
C ALA A 311 2.42 31.80 6.68
N ALA A 312 3.62 32.38 6.66
CA ALA A 312 3.85 33.78 6.35
C ALA A 312 3.43 34.13 4.90
N ALA A 313 3.75 33.27 3.93
CA ALA A 313 3.39 33.49 2.53
C ALA A 313 1.87 33.39 2.28
N LEU A 314 1.19 32.55 3.02
CA LEU A 314 -0.25 32.31 2.85
C LEU A 314 -1.13 33.34 3.59
N GLU A 315 -0.55 34.20 4.42
CA GLU A 315 -1.30 35.22 5.15
C GLU A 315 -2.06 36.14 4.20
N GLY A 316 -3.35 36.33 4.43
CA GLY A 316 -4.22 37.20 3.62
C GLY A 316 -4.57 36.63 2.22
N THR A 317 -4.05 35.45 1.84
CA THR A 317 -4.38 34.83 0.56
C THR A 317 -5.76 34.17 0.59
N ARG A 318 -6.31 33.93 -0.60
CA ARG A 318 -7.52 33.14 -0.80
C ARG A 318 -7.25 31.98 -1.74
N PRO A 319 -7.98 30.83 -1.60
CA PRO A 319 -7.82 29.74 -2.55
C PRO A 319 -8.22 30.18 -3.95
N GLY A 320 -7.47 29.75 -4.94
CA GLY A 320 -7.79 30.01 -6.34
C GLY A 320 -9.14 29.39 -6.71
N ARG A 321 -9.75 29.95 -7.74
CA ARG A 321 -11.01 29.44 -8.28
C ARG A 321 -10.71 28.43 -9.38
N SER A 322 -10.62 27.16 -9.04
CA SER A 322 -10.62 26.11 -10.04
C SER A 322 -11.92 25.32 -9.95
N ARG A 323 -13.01 25.95 -10.39
CA ARG A 323 -14.26 25.24 -10.69
C ARG A 323 -14.48 25.37 -12.19
N PRO A 324 -14.40 24.30 -12.97
CA PRO A 324 -15.03 24.29 -14.28
C PRO A 324 -16.52 24.57 -14.12
N ASP A 325 -17.08 25.38 -14.99
CA ASP A 325 -18.52 25.71 -15.01
C ASP A 325 -19.39 24.52 -15.48
N HIS A 326 -18.94 23.29 -15.27
CA HIS A 326 -19.67 22.09 -15.68
C HIS A 326 -20.46 21.49 -14.53
N PRO A 327 -21.77 21.26 -14.70
CA PRO A 327 -22.57 20.53 -13.73
C PRO A 327 -21.98 19.12 -13.56
N ARG A 328 -21.90 18.65 -12.31
CA ARG A 328 -21.50 17.29 -11.95
C ARG A 328 -22.51 16.31 -12.55
N ASP A 329 -22.11 15.57 -13.55
CA ASP A 329 -22.94 14.52 -14.17
C ASP A 329 -22.44 13.13 -13.74
N TYR A 330 -22.84 12.75 -12.53
CA TYR A 330 -22.45 11.45 -11.95
C TYR A 330 -23.03 10.24 -12.71
N GLU A 331 -24.13 10.41 -13.45
CA GLU A 331 -24.70 9.33 -14.28
C GLU A 331 -23.83 9.09 -15.53
N ARG A 332 -23.28 10.15 -16.10
CA ARG A 332 -22.35 10.06 -17.23
C ARG A 332 -21.06 9.34 -16.85
N ASP A 333 -20.53 9.60 -15.66
CA ASP A 333 -19.32 8.96 -15.12
C ASP A 333 -19.51 7.45 -14.93
N SER A 334 -20.74 6.98 -14.64
CA SER A 334 -21.02 5.56 -14.51
C SER A 334 -20.94 4.80 -15.84
N GLU A 335 -21.12 5.46 -16.98
CA GLU A 335 -20.94 4.85 -18.31
C GLU A 335 -19.49 4.91 -18.79
N VAL A 336 -18.73 5.95 -18.44
CA VAL A 336 -17.31 6.11 -18.79
C VAL A 336 -16.46 4.99 -18.18
N LEU A 337 -16.80 4.51 -16.98
CA LEU A 337 -16.11 3.37 -16.38
C LEU A 337 -16.30 2.03 -17.11
N LYS A 338 -17.27 1.91 -18.00
CA LYS A 338 -17.48 0.69 -18.82
C LYS A 338 -16.53 0.61 -20.01
N THR A 339 -15.87 1.71 -20.35
CA THR A 339 -14.90 1.74 -21.44
C THR A 339 -13.65 2.47 -20.95
N PRO A 340 -12.59 1.75 -20.59
CA PRO A 340 -11.33 2.40 -20.22
C PRO A 340 -10.78 3.14 -21.45
N HIS A 341 -10.98 4.45 -21.49
CA HIS A 341 -10.30 5.30 -22.45
C HIS A 341 -8.88 5.56 -21.93
N PHE A 342 -7.95 4.80 -22.44
CA PHE A 342 -6.53 5.09 -22.23
C PHE A 342 -6.14 6.16 -23.26
N GLU A 343 -6.04 7.41 -22.84
CA GLU A 343 -5.30 8.39 -23.62
C GLU A 343 -3.81 8.05 -23.49
N PRO A 344 -3.11 7.83 -24.61
CA PRO A 344 -1.69 7.57 -24.55
C PRO A 344 -0.98 8.83 -24.05
N TRP A 345 -0.15 8.66 -23.04
CA TRP A 345 0.71 9.74 -22.56
C TRP A 345 1.96 9.78 -23.41
N LEU A 346 2.33 10.98 -23.78
CA LEU A 346 3.58 11.24 -24.48
C LEU A 346 4.58 11.83 -23.48
N ASP A 347 5.80 11.30 -23.47
CA ASP A 347 6.90 11.93 -22.76
C ASP A 347 7.43 13.14 -23.54
N GLU A 348 8.44 13.81 -23.02
CA GLU A 348 9.12 14.95 -23.66
C GLU A 348 9.76 14.65 -25.04
N HIS A 349 9.77 13.37 -25.45
CA HIS A 349 10.31 12.90 -26.73
C HIS A 349 9.23 12.27 -27.62
N ASP A 350 7.96 12.56 -27.38
CA ASP A 350 6.81 11.98 -28.08
C ASP A 350 6.73 10.44 -28.00
N ARG A 351 7.37 9.82 -27.00
CA ARG A 351 7.26 8.38 -26.77
C ARG A 351 6.01 8.09 -25.98
N MET A 352 5.26 7.11 -26.44
CA MET A 352 4.00 6.72 -25.85
C MET A 352 4.19 5.93 -24.54
N LEU A 353 3.65 6.46 -23.44
CA LEU A 353 3.61 5.80 -22.14
C LEU A 353 2.18 5.30 -21.90
N PHE A 354 2.01 4.00 -21.80
CA PHE A 354 0.73 3.39 -21.43
C PHE A 354 0.73 3.03 -19.94
N PRO A 355 -0.28 3.47 -19.19
CA PRO A 355 -0.52 2.87 -17.89
C PRO A 355 -0.85 1.38 -18.07
N LEU A 356 -0.17 0.52 -17.33
CA LEU A 356 -0.50 -0.91 -17.31
C LEU A 356 -1.82 -1.10 -16.56
N PRO A 357 -2.86 -1.67 -17.15
CA PRO A 357 -4.10 -2.01 -16.46
C PRO A 357 -3.85 -3.24 -15.58
N PHE A 358 -3.19 -3.03 -14.45
CA PHE A 358 -2.96 -4.06 -13.46
C PHE A 358 -4.25 -4.35 -12.69
N PRO A 359 -4.60 -5.63 -12.43
CA PRO A 359 -5.79 -5.95 -11.67
C PRO A 359 -5.75 -5.38 -10.24
N GLU A 360 -6.89 -4.99 -9.72
CA GLU A 360 -7.02 -4.57 -8.33
C GLU A 360 -6.89 -5.80 -7.42
N LEU A 361 -5.80 -5.88 -6.66
CA LEU A 361 -5.51 -7.02 -5.81
C LEU A 361 -5.30 -6.59 -4.35
N THR A 362 -5.88 -7.38 -3.45
CA THR A 362 -5.50 -7.40 -2.03
C THR A 362 -4.80 -8.70 -1.73
N VAL A 363 -3.89 -8.67 -0.77
CA VAL A 363 -3.26 -9.89 -0.24
C VAL A 363 -3.60 -9.98 1.24
N ASP A 364 -4.39 -10.97 1.61
CA ASP A 364 -4.82 -11.18 2.98
C ASP A 364 -3.66 -11.68 3.85
N PRO A 365 -3.67 -11.43 5.17
CA PRO A 365 -2.64 -11.90 6.08
C PRO A 365 -2.45 -13.42 5.97
N GLY A 366 -1.19 -13.86 5.81
CA GLY A 366 -0.85 -15.27 5.66
C GLY A 366 -0.86 -15.79 4.22
N VAL A 367 -1.51 -15.10 3.29
CA VAL A 367 -1.49 -15.45 1.86
C VAL A 367 -0.16 -15.00 1.25
N PHE A 368 0.34 -15.80 0.31
CA PHE A 368 1.59 -15.50 -0.39
C PHE A 368 1.51 -14.19 -1.17
N VAL A 369 2.41 -13.27 -0.85
CA VAL A 369 2.53 -12.00 -1.57
C VAL A 369 3.17 -12.26 -2.93
N PRO A 370 2.55 -11.82 -4.05
CA PRO A 370 3.14 -11.98 -5.37
C PRO A 370 4.57 -11.42 -5.43
N THR A 371 5.47 -12.23 -5.95
CA THR A 371 6.87 -11.85 -6.18
C THR A 371 7.10 -11.52 -7.66
N GLN A 372 8.32 -11.14 -7.95
CA GLN A 372 8.75 -10.86 -9.32
C GLN A 372 8.49 -12.03 -10.28
N GLY A 373 8.55 -13.29 -9.82
CA GLY A 373 8.18 -14.46 -10.62
C GLY A 373 6.70 -14.48 -11.01
N SER A 374 5.82 -14.11 -10.07
CA SER A 374 4.38 -13.94 -10.34
C SER A 374 4.13 -12.82 -11.36
N PHE A 375 4.86 -11.70 -11.23
CA PHE A 375 4.76 -10.59 -12.18
C PHE A 375 5.32 -10.92 -13.56
N LEU A 376 6.33 -11.77 -13.67
CA LEU A 376 6.82 -12.27 -14.96
C LEU A 376 5.72 -13.06 -15.69
N CYS A 377 5.07 -13.99 -15.00
CA CYS A 377 3.93 -14.72 -15.54
C CYS A 377 2.77 -13.77 -15.91
N TRP A 378 2.39 -12.90 -14.99
CA TRP A 378 1.32 -11.93 -15.22
C TRP A 378 1.59 -11.06 -16.47
N LYS A 379 2.79 -10.50 -16.61
CA LYS A 379 3.22 -9.69 -17.76
C LYS A 379 3.03 -10.45 -19.07
N HIS A 380 3.44 -11.71 -19.11
CA HIS A 380 3.32 -12.55 -20.30
C HIS A 380 1.84 -12.81 -20.65
N LEU A 381 1.01 -13.17 -19.69
CA LEU A 381 -0.43 -13.38 -19.87
C LEU A 381 -1.12 -12.11 -20.38
N PHE A 382 -0.81 -10.97 -19.78
CA PHE A 382 -1.36 -9.68 -20.15
C PHE A 382 -0.96 -9.27 -21.57
N THR A 383 0.34 -9.28 -21.88
CA THR A 383 0.88 -8.80 -23.14
C THR A 383 0.40 -9.64 -24.33
N ASN A 384 0.28 -10.95 -24.15
CA ASN A 384 -0.10 -11.88 -25.21
C ASN A 384 -1.60 -12.23 -25.20
N LYS A 385 -2.40 -11.63 -24.31
CA LYS A 385 -3.84 -11.91 -24.11
C LYS A 385 -4.14 -13.41 -23.99
N ILE A 386 -3.28 -14.11 -23.24
CA ILE A 386 -3.41 -15.56 -23.05
C ILE A 386 -4.72 -15.85 -22.30
N GLY A 387 -5.46 -16.85 -22.76
CA GLY A 387 -6.66 -17.37 -22.10
C GLY A 387 -7.98 -16.95 -22.77
N GLU A 388 -8.00 -16.04 -23.75
CA GLU A 388 -9.23 -15.58 -24.41
C GLU A 388 -10.04 -16.74 -24.97
N GLY A 389 -11.30 -16.89 -24.52
CA GLY A 389 -12.21 -17.96 -24.92
C GLY A 389 -11.85 -19.38 -24.44
N MET A 390 -10.80 -19.52 -23.61
CA MET A 390 -10.21 -20.80 -23.24
C MET A 390 -10.62 -21.22 -21.82
N ARG A 391 -10.53 -22.52 -21.55
CA ARG A 391 -10.64 -23.10 -20.19
C ARG A 391 -9.27 -23.09 -19.57
N CYS A 392 -9.11 -22.34 -18.50
CA CYS A 392 -7.84 -22.09 -17.85
C CYS A 392 -7.75 -22.77 -16.48
N LEU A 393 -6.53 -23.11 -16.08
CA LEU A 393 -6.20 -23.59 -14.74
C LEU A 393 -5.06 -22.74 -14.15
N ASP A 394 -5.23 -22.30 -12.91
CA ASP A 394 -4.19 -21.64 -12.13
C ASP A 394 -3.82 -22.51 -10.93
N VAL A 395 -2.58 -23.00 -10.88
CA VAL A 395 -2.08 -23.94 -9.86
C VAL A 395 -1.20 -23.21 -8.87
N GLY A 396 -1.60 -23.23 -7.59
CA GLY A 396 -1.00 -22.43 -6.54
C GLY A 396 -1.39 -20.95 -6.70
N CYS A 397 -2.72 -20.71 -6.74
CA CYS A 397 -3.25 -19.40 -7.15
C CYS A 397 -2.93 -18.24 -6.18
N GLY A 398 -2.65 -18.54 -4.90
CA GLY A 398 -2.33 -17.52 -3.91
C GLY A 398 -3.42 -16.44 -3.81
N CYS A 399 -3.05 -15.17 -4.01
CA CYS A 399 -4.02 -14.08 -4.07
C CYS A 399 -4.81 -13.98 -5.40
N GLY A 400 -4.58 -14.89 -6.35
CA GLY A 400 -5.30 -14.98 -7.61
C GLY A 400 -4.82 -14.05 -8.73
N ILE A 401 -3.62 -13.50 -8.66
CA ILE A 401 -3.09 -12.57 -9.67
C ILE A 401 -3.15 -13.13 -11.10
N LEU A 402 -2.82 -14.42 -11.28
CA LEU A 402 -2.84 -15.06 -12.59
C LEU A 402 -4.27 -15.46 -12.99
N ALA A 403 -5.06 -16.02 -12.07
CA ALA A 403 -6.45 -16.38 -12.31
C ALA A 403 -7.30 -15.16 -12.74
N VAL A 404 -7.16 -14.05 -12.01
CA VAL A 404 -7.86 -12.80 -12.32
C VAL A 404 -7.42 -12.27 -13.68
N GLN A 405 -6.11 -12.30 -14.01
CA GLN A 405 -5.64 -11.84 -15.31
C GLN A 405 -6.16 -12.70 -16.46
N LEU A 406 -6.19 -14.02 -16.31
CA LEU A 406 -6.77 -14.92 -17.31
C LEU A 406 -8.26 -14.59 -17.57
N ALA A 407 -9.01 -14.34 -16.50
CA ALA A 407 -10.43 -13.97 -16.60
C ALA A 407 -10.60 -12.59 -17.25
N LEU A 408 -9.76 -11.60 -16.92
CA LEU A 408 -9.74 -10.26 -17.55
C LEU A 408 -9.38 -10.33 -19.04
N ASN A 409 -8.54 -11.29 -19.44
CA ASN A 409 -8.22 -11.54 -20.84
C ASN A 409 -9.41 -12.18 -21.61
N GLY A 410 -10.51 -12.52 -20.94
CA GLY A 410 -11.70 -13.11 -21.57
C GLY A 410 -11.73 -14.64 -21.54
N ALA A 411 -11.09 -15.29 -20.56
CA ALA A 411 -11.19 -16.74 -20.41
C ALA A 411 -12.65 -17.21 -20.29
N GLN A 412 -12.98 -18.32 -20.95
CA GLN A 412 -14.28 -18.95 -20.82
C GLN A 412 -14.57 -19.35 -19.36
N SER A 413 -13.57 -19.94 -18.73
CA SER A 413 -13.59 -20.27 -17.30
C SER A 413 -12.17 -20.43 -16.78
N VAL A 414 -11.95 -20.07 -15.53
CA VAL A 414 -10.69 -20.28 -14.81
C VAL A 414 -10.97 -21.15 -13.59
N HIS A 415 -10.26 -22.25 -13.48
CA HIS A 415 -10.20 -23.07 -12.28
C HIS A 415 -8.93 -22.70 -11.52
N ALA A 416 -9.05 -22.18 -10.33
CA ALA A 416 -7.93 -21.82 -9.46
C ALA A 416 -7.83 -22.82 -8.31
N ILE A 417 -6.66 -23.36 -8.07
CA ILE A 417 -6.44 -24.32 -6.97
C ILE A 417 -5.27 -23.88 -6.09
N ASP A 418 -5.43 -24.06 -4.79
CA ASP A 418 -4.39 -23.84 -3.80
C ASP A 418 -4.63 -24.79 -2.61
N ILE A 419 -3.59 -25.11 -1.84
CA ILE A 419 -3.75 -25.89 -0.62
C ILE A 419 -4.33 -25.04 0.51
N ASP A 420 -4.07 -23.73 0.48
CA ASP A 420 -4.48 -22.78 1.50
C ASP A 420 -5.90 -22.25 1.23
N ARG A 421 -6.77 -22.43 2.23
CA ARG A 421 -8.15 -21.93 2.16
C ARG A 421 -8.23 -20.39 2.18
N ASP A 422 -7.28 -19.75 2.84
CA ASP A 422 -7.22 -18.29 2.88
C ASP A 422 -6.80 -17.74 1.51
N ALA A 423 -5.90 -18.42 0.79
CA ALA A 423 -5.58 -18.11 -0.61
C ALA A 423 -6.81 -18.23 -1.52
N ILE A 424 -7.63 -19.28 -1.33
CA ILE A 424 -8.87 -19.47 -2.09
C ILE A 424 -9.86 -18.32 -1.81
N ALA A 425 -10.06 -17.96 -0.56
CA ALA A 425 -10.94 -16.85 -0.18
C ALA A 425 -10.44 -15.52 -0.77
N ASN A 426 -9.13 -15.27 -0.69
CA ASN A 426 -8.50 -14.08 -1.24
C ASN A 426 -8.61 -14.02 -2.77
N THR A 427 -8.38 -15.14 -3.48
CA THR A 427 -8.58 -15.24 -4.94
C THR A 427 -10.02 -14.88 -5.34
N LEU A 428 -11.04 -15.41 -4.64
CA LEU A 428 -12.44 -15.10 -4.91
C LEU A 428 -12.78 -13.63 -4.59
N GLY A 429 -12.23 -13.07 -3.51
CA GLY A 429 -12.35 -11.66 -3.17
C GLY A 429 -11.78 -10.76 -4.27
N ASN A 430 -10.60 -11.08 -4.78
CA ASN A 430 -9.97 -10.34 -5.87
C ASN A 430 -10.71 -10.52 -7.21
N ALA A 431 -11.25 -11.70 -7.47
CA ALA A 431 -12.12 -11.93 -8.63
C ALA A 431 -13.37 -11.06 -8.59
N PHE A 432 -13.98 -10.90 -7.40
CA PHE A 432 -15.13 -10.03 -7.20
C PHE A 432 -14.77 -8.55 -7.44
N ARG A 433 -13.65 -8.07 -6.88
CA ARG A 433 -13.16 -6.69 -7.05
C ARG A 433 -12.97 -6.31 -8.52
N ASN A 434 -12.48 -7.25 -9.33
CA ASN A 434 -12.23 -7.04 -10.75
C ASN A 434 -13.44 -7.37 -11.65
N GLY A 435 -14.61 -7.66 -11.08
CA GLY A 435 -15.83 -7.95 -11.84
C GLY A 435 -15.81 -9.28 -12.62
N VAL A 436 -14.90 -10.21 -12.29
CA VAL A 436 -14.71 -11.48 -13.02
C VAL A 436 -15.06 -12.72 -12.19
N ALA A 437 -15.73 -12.56 -11.05
CA ALA A 437 -16.10 -13.65 -10.16
C ALA A 437 -16.92 -14.76 -10.85
N GLY A 438 -17.75 -14.41 -11.85
CA GLY A 438 -18.54 -15.38 -12.61
C GLY A 438 -17.71 -16.30 -13.52
N HIS A 439 -16.44 -15.99 -13.76
CA HIS A 439 -15.53 -16.77 -14.60
C HIS A 439 -14.54 -17.61 -13.80
N ILE A 440 -14.42 -17.39 -12.49
CA ILE A 440 -13.42 -18.05 -11.65
C ILE A 440 -14.09 -18.99 -10.64
N LYS A 441 -13.68 -20.25 -10.66
CA LYS A 441 -13.97 -21.22 -9.61
C LYS A 441 -12.68 -21.52 -8.87
N ALA A 442 -12.66 -21.32 -7.55
CA ALA A 442 -11.50 -21.60 -6.74
C ALA A 442 -11.78 -22.72 -5.74
N GLU A 443 -10.83 -23.65 -5.56
CA GLU A 443 -10.95 -24.81 -4.71
C GLU A 443 -9.67 -25.06 -3.88
N ALA A 444 -9.86 -25.39 -2.59
CA ALA A 444 -8.74 -25.81 -1.75
C ALA A 444 -8.36 -27.27 -2.08
N VAL A 445 -7.16 -27.46 -2.62
CA VAL A 445 -6.69 -28.75 -3.15
C VAL A 445 -5.23 -28.98 -2.76
N ASP A 446 -4.93 -30.12 -2.20
CA ASP A 446 -3.55 -30.61 -2.07
C ASP A 446 -3.08 -31.17 -3.41
N LEU A 447 -2.10 -30.50 -4.03
CA LEU A 447 -1.58 -30.89 -5.34
C LEU A 447 -1.06 -32.33 -5.39
N PHE A 448 -0.50 -32.84 -4.29
CA PHE A 448 -0.02 -34.24 -4.20
C PHE A 448 -1.13 -35.28 -4.18
N GLN A 449 -2.36 -34.89 -3.86
CA GLN A 449 -3.55 -35.74 -3.82
C GLN A 449 -4.54 -35.44 -4.95
N TRP A 450 -4.19 -34.43 -5.78
CA TRP A 450 -5.07 -33.97 -6.84
C TRP A 450 -5.09 -34.94 -8.02
N ASP A 451 -6.30 -35.35 -8.40
CA ASP A 451 -6.56 -36.15 -9.61
C ASP A 451 -7.29 -35.28 -10.65
N PRO A 452 -6.61 -34.80 -11.70
CA PRO A 452 -7.23 -33.95 -12.71
C PRO A 452 -8.27 -34.71 -13.55
N THR A 453 -9.51 -34.31 -13.48
CA THR A 453 -10.63 -35.00 -14.18
C THR A 453 -10.91 -34.43 -15.57
N LYS A 454 -10.39 -33.26 -15.91
CA LYS A 454 -10.66 -32.57 -17.19
C LYS A 454 -9.40 -31.88 -17.68
N PRO A 455 -9.13 -31.90 -18.99
CA PRO A 455 -8.03 -31.16 -19.55
C PRO A 455 -8.37 -29.66 -19.69
N TYR A 456 -7.31 -28.83 -19.68
CA TYR A 456 -7.37 -27.38 -19.85
C TYR A 456 -6.62 -26.94 -21.08
N ASP A 457 -7.09 -25.84 -21.67
CA ASP A 457 -6.50 -25.26 -22.86
C ASP A 457 -5.29 -24.37 -22.50
N VAL A 458 -5.35 -23.72 -21.34
CA VAL A 458 -4.24 -22.97 -20.71
C VAL A 458 -4.06 -23.38 -19.26
N VAL A 459 -2.82 -23.63 -18.86
CA VAL A 459 -2.45 -23.91 -17.47
C VAL A 459 -1.36 -22.92 -17.07
N VAL A 460 -1.48 -22.31 -15.90
CA VAL A 460 -0.45 -21.44 -15.33
C VAL A 460 -0.02 -21.96 -13.97
N ALA A 461 1.27 -21.84 -13.65
CA ALA A 461 1.81 -22.26 -12.37
C ALA A 461 3.02 -21.40 -11.98
N SER A 462 2.90 -20.74 -10.82
CA SER A 462 3.99 -20.03 -10.16
C SER A 462 4.17 -20.60 -8.76
N LEU A 463 4.67 -21.82 -8.69
CA LEU A 463 4.77 -22.63 -7.47
C LEU A 463 5.94 -22.19 -6.58
N HIS A 464 5.85 -22.52 -5.30
CA HIS A 464 6.94 -22.31 -4.35
C HIS A 464 8.18 -23.13 -4.74
N GLN A 465 9.33 -22.48 -4.80
CA GLN A 465 10.61 -23.04 -5.23
C GLN A 465 11.72 -22.51 -4.32
N MET A 466 11.96 -23.19 -3.22
CA MET A 466 12.99 -22.84 -2.26
C MET A 466 13.67 -24.09 -1.73
N PRO A 467 14.98 -24.27 -1.99
CA PRO A 467 15.77 -25.26 -1.25
C PRO A 467 15.79 -24.94 0.23
N VAL A 468 15.42 -25.90 1.07
CA VAL A 468 15.36 -25.77 2.53
C VAL A 468 16.15 -26.91 3.17
N ASP A 469 16.95 -26.61 4.20
CA ASP A 469 17.63 -27.64 4.96
C ASP A 469 16.57 -28.52 5.67
N PRO A 470 16.53 -29.83 5.40
CA PRO A 470 15.51 -30.72 5.97
C PRO A 470 15.64 -30.91 7.49
N PHE A 471 16.71 -30.40 8.12
CA PHE A 471 16.92 -30.45 9.58
C PHE A 471 16.46 -29.17 10.29
N GLU A 472 16.02 -28.15 9.53
CA GLU A 472 15.40 -26.96 10.12
C GLU A 472 13.92 -27.22 10.44
N GLU A 473 13.39 -26.55 11.47
CA GLU A 473 11.97 -26.66 11.80
C GLU A 473 11.10 -26.05 10.67
N PRO A 474 10.09 -26.79 10.20
CA PRO A 474 9.21 -26.30 9.14
C PRO A 474 8.41 -25.08 9.59
N SER A 475 8.45 -24.00 8.84
CA SER A 475 7.62 -22.82 9.04
C SER A 475 6.38 -22.87 8.15
N GLY A 476 5.19 -23.05 8.74
CA GLY A 476 3.90 -23.04 8.03
C GLY A 476 3.62 -24.29 7.17
N HIS A 477 2.81 -24.14 6.11
CA HIS A 477 2.40 -25.24 5.21
C HIS A 477 3.43 -25.61 4.14
N ARG A 478 4.67 -25.08 4.23
CA ARG A 478 5.70 -25.29 3.22
C ARG A 478 6.37 -26.65 3.44
N PRO A 479 6.44 -27.50 2.42
CA PRO A 479 7.14 -28.78 2.55
C PRO A 479 8.63 -28.53 2.76
N LEU A 480 9.25 -29.34 3.61
CA LEU A 480 10.70 -29.45 3.69
C LEU A 480 11.20 -30.05 2.37
N ASP A 481 11.93 -29.27 1.62
CA ASP A 481 12.35 -29.64 0.26
C ASP A 481 13.83 -29.32 0.03
N TYR A 482 14.68 -30.34 0.21
CA TYR A 482 16.12 -30.19 0.01
C TYR A 482 16.48 -29.53 -1.32
N TRP A 483 15.79 -29.91 -2.40
CA TRP A 483 16.02 -29.42 -3.74
C TRP A 483 15.18 -28.20 -4.12
N GLY A 484 14.17 -27.86 -3.35
CA GLY A 484 13.21 -26.80 -3.65
C GLY A 484 12.28 -27.07 -4.82
N ARG A 485 12.12 -28.34 -5.24
CA ARG A 485 11.45 -28.73 -6.49
C ARG A 485 10.27 -29.70 -6.32
N SER A 486 9.99 -30.21 -5.14
CA SER A 486 9.04 -31.30 -4.97
C SER A 486 7.66 -31.00 -5.55
N LEU A 487 7.13 -29.81 -5.31
CA LEU A 487 5.86 -29.35 -5.90
C LEU A 487 5.96 -29.19 -7.42
N LEU A 488 7.04 -28.59 -7.92
CA LEU A 488 7.25 -28.40 -9.35
C LEU A 488 7.38 -29.74 -10.08
N ASP A 489 8.22 -30.65 -9.58
CA ASP A 489 8.44 -31.95 -10.20
C ASP A 489 7.15 -32.79 -10.26
N HIS A 490 6.37 -32.77 -9.18
CA HIS A 490 5.08 -33.44 -9.15
C HIS A 490 4.12 -32.85 -10.18
N PHE A 491 3.99 -31.54 -10.21
CA PHE A 491 3.13 -30.84 -11.17
C PHE A 491 3.54 -31.08 -12.62
N LEU A 492 4.83 -31.01 -12.94
CA LEU A 492 5.34 -31.30 -14.28
C LEU A 492 5.02 -32.75 -14.74
N GLY A 493 5.02 -33.70 -13.80
CA GLY A 493 4.59 -35.09 -14.05
C GLY A 493 3.11 -35.21 -14.41
N LEU A 494 2.26 -34.32 -13.92
CA LEU A 494 0.82 -34.29 -14.21
C LEU A 494 0.46 -33.57 -15.51
N LEU A 495 1.33 -32.73 -16.04
CA LEU A 495 1.02 -31.83 -17.17
C LEU A 495 0.47 -32.53 -18.40
N ALA A 496 0.98 -33.73 -18.74
CA ALA A 496 0.49 -34.49 -19.90
C ALA A 496 -0.99 -34.91 -19.75
N GLN A 497 -1.50 -35.08 -18.52
CA GLN A 497 -2.89 -35.41 -18.22
C GLN A 497 -3.75 -34.13 -18.15
N VAL A 498 -3.19 -33.04 -17.65
CA VAL A 498 -3.87 -31.77 -17.42
C VAL A 498 -4.08 -30.97 -18.70
N LEU A 499 -3.16 -31.04 -19.64
CA LEU A 499 -3.23 -30.30 -20.90
C LEU A 499 -4.23 -30.93 -21.91
N ALA A 500 -5.04 -30.10 -22.54
CA ALA A 500 -5.75 -30.46 -23.75
C ALA A 500 -4.76 -30.78 -24.90
N PRO A 501 -5.18 -31.44 -26.00
CA PRO A 501 -4.27 -31.79 -27.11
C PRO A 501 -3.46 -30.61 -27.65
N GLU A 502 -4.09 -29.44 -27.83
CA GLU A 502 -3.46 -28.19 -28.29
C GLU A 502 -3.17 -27.22 -27.13
N GLY A 503 -3.33 -27.70 -25.88
CA GLY A 503 -3.17 -26.87 -24.69
C GLY A 503 -1.72 -26.47 -24.42
N ARG A 504 -1.55 -25.38 -23.70
CA ARG A 504 -0.24 -24.86 -23.30
C ARG A 504 -0.19 -24.60 -21.80
N ALA A 505 0.94 -24.90 -21.19
CA ALA A 505 1.21 -24.51 -19.80
C ALA A 505 2.31 -23.45 -19.75
N TYR A 506 2.11 -22.45 -18.90
CA TYR A 506 3.09 -21.42 -18.57
C TYR A 506 3.56 -21.64 -17.13
N VAL A 507 4.79 -22.07 -16.99
CA VAL A 507 5.37 -22.49 -15.70
C VAL A 507 6.55 -21.63 -15.35
N MET A 508 6.52 -20.99 -14.20
CA MET A 508 7.66 -20.24 -13.69
C MET A 508 8.66 -21.19 -13.02
N GLN A 509 9.94 -21.04 -13.35
CA GLN A 509 11.04 -21.78 -12.76
C GLN A 509 12.21 -20.87 -12.40
N LEU A 510 12.79 -21.05 -11.20
CA LEU A 510 13.97 -20.34 -10.75
C LEU A 510 15.27 -21.10 -11.12
N SER A 511 16.33 -20.36 -11.42
CA SER A 511 17.64 -20.93 -11.74
C SER A 511 18.29 -21.68 -10.57
N ILE A 512 17.92 -21.32 -9.35
CA ILE A 512 18.49 -21.91 -8.11
C ILE A 512 18.04 -23.34 -7.81
N ILE A 513 17.18 -23.93 -8.66
CA ILE A 513 16.70 -25.31 -8.47
C ILE A 513 17.09 -26.25 -9.63
N GLY A 514 17.83 -25.76 -10.63
CA GLY A 514 18.28 -26.54 -11.78
C GLY A 514 17.21 -26.76 -12.86
N GLN A 515 17.61 -26.79 -14.12
CA GLN A 515 16.74 -26.89 -15.30
C GLN A 515 16.76 -28.31 -15.94
N GLY A 516 17.85 -29.03 -15.80
CA GLY A 516 18.03 -30.35 -16.42
C GLY A 516 16.96 -31.35 -15.97
N ARG A 517 16.61 -31.33 -14.70
CA ARG A 517 15.55 -32.20 -14.17
C ARG A 517 14.17 -31.87 -14.76
N THR A 518 13.87 -30.60 -14.97
CA THR A 518 12.62 -30.16 -15.64
C THR A 518 12.56 -30.71 -17.07
N ALA A 519 13.64 -30.55 -17.84
CA ALA A 519 13.72 -31.05 -19.20
C ALA A 519 13.56 -32.60 -19.24
N GLU A 520 14.17 -33.31 -18.32
CA GLU A 520 14.03 -34.78 -18.18
C GLU A 520 12.58 -35.20 -17.94
N ILE A 521 11.89 -34.59 -16.95
CA ILE A 521 10.50 -34.92 -16.61
C ILE A 521 9.58 -34.64 -17.81
N LEU A 522 9.71 -33.47 -18.44
CA LEU A 522 8.85 -33.10 -19.56
C LEU A 522 9.07 -34.02 -20.76
N THR A 523 10.32 -34.28 -21.13
CA THR A 523 10.64 -35.19 -22.23
C THR A 523 10.13 -36.60 -22.00
N THR A 524 10.28 -37.13 -20.78
CA THR A 524 9.79 -38.47 -20.40
C THR A 524 8.26 -38.56 -20.51
N ASN A 525 7.54 -37.47 -20.32
CA ASN A 525 6.09 -37.40 -20.43
C ASN A 525 5.57 -36.98 -21.82
N GLY A 526 6.43 -36.95 -22.85
CA GLY A 526 6.05 -36.58 -24.22
C GLY A 526 5.66 -35.11 -24.38
N LEU A 527 6.30 -34.24 -23.61
CA LEU A 527 6.09 -32.80 -23.63
C LEU A 527 7.35 -32.10 -24.16
N LYS A 528 7.16 -31.01 -24.87
CA LYS A 528 8.21 -30.06 -25.26
C LYS A 528 8.15 -28.81 -24.41
N VAL A 529 9.28 -28.14 -24.26
CA VAL A 529 9.41 -26.92 -23.48
C VAL A 529 10.22 -25.89 -24.24
N ASP A 530 9.76 -24.65 -24.21
CA ASP A 530 10.43 -23.47 -24.72
C ASP A 530 10.49 -22.39 -23.61
N VAL A 531 11.60 -21.65 -23.52
CA VAL A 531 11.69 -20.48 -22.65
C VAL A 531 11.13 -19.29 -23.42
N VAL A 532 9.98 -18.76 -22.97
CA VAL A 532 9.29 -17.66 -23.67
C VAL A 532 9.55 -16.29 -23.06
N ASP A 533 9.98 -16.22 -21.81
CA ASP A 533 10.42 -14.99 -21.14
C ASP A 533 11.35 -15.33 -19.97
N PHE A 534 12.16 -14.36 -19.53
CA PHE A 534 12.97 -14.48 -18.32
C PHE A 534 13.23 -13.13 -17.69
N SER A 535 13.61 -13.13 -16.43
CA SER A 535 14.01 -11.91 -15.72
C SER A 535 15.02 -12.22 -14.60
N PHE A 536 15.77 -11.19 -14.20
CA PHE A 536 16.77 -11.29 -13.14
C PHE A 536 16.18 -10.76 -11.83
N PHE A 537 16.38 -11.49 -10.75
CA PHE A 537 15.87 -11.10 -9.44
C PHE A 537 16.95 -11.17 -8.37
N PRO A 538 17.18 -10.05 -7.63
CA PRO A 538 18.05 -10.07 -6.47
C PRO A 538 17.52 -11.03 -5.41
N PHE A 539 18.41 -11.64 -4.64
CA PHE A 539 18.04 -12.43 -3.49
C PHE A 539 17.34 -11.54 -2.45
N THR A 540 16.10 -11.88 -2.12
CA THR A 540 15.41 -11.30 -0.97
C THR A 540 15.96 -11.89 0.32
N ASP A 541 15.56 -11.35 1.47
CA ASP A 541 16.00 -11.86 2.78
C ASP A 541 15.68 -13.35 2.96
N LEU A 542 14.58 -13.82 2.37
CA LEU A 542 14.20 -15.23 2.38
C LEU A 542 15.23 -16.11 1.65
N PHE A 543 15.75 -15.68 0.49
CA PHE A 543 16.77 -16.42 -0.24
C PHE A 543 18.13 -16.31 0.46
N LYS A 544 18.45 -15.14 1.02
CA LYS A 544 19.68 -14.93 1.79
C LYS A 544 19.73 -15.79 3.04
N SER A 545 18.61 -15.99 3.74
CA SER A 545 18.55 -16.85 4.91
C SER A 545 18.72 -18.35 4.58
N ASN A 546 18.46 -18.76 3.34
CA ASN A 546 18.65 -20.12 2.84
C ASN A 546 19.89 -20.27 1.95
N TYR A 547 20.79 -19.31 1.98
CA TYR A 547 21.94 -19.23 1.05
C TYR A 547 22.81 -20.48 1.02
N GLU A 548 23.18 -21.01 2.19
CA GLU A 548 23.99 -22.24 2.29
C GLU A 548 23.30 -23.45 1.66
N GLN A 549 21.99 -23.55 1.78
CA GLN A 549 21.24 -24.65 1.17
C GLN A 549 21.15 -24.49 -0.35
N ILE A 550 21.02 -23.26 -0.85
CA ILE A 550 21.06 -22.97 -2.28
C ILE A 550 22.42 -23.38 -2.85
N GLU A 551 23.54 -23.01 -2.23
CA GLU A 551 24.90 -23.42 -2.65
C GLU A 551 25.06 -24.94 -2.66
N ARG A 552 24.52 -25.67 -1.66
CA ARG A 552 24.56 -27.14 -1.63
C ARG A 552 23.81 -27.77 -2.81
N VAL A 553 22.74 -27.14 -3.27
CA VAL A 553 21.98 -27.60 -4.45
C VAL A 553 22.75 -27.30 -5.73
N GLU A 554 23.38 -26.15 -5.84
CA GLU A 554 24.22 -25.74 -6.98
C GLU A 554 25.44 -26.65 -7.16
N GLU A 555 26.08 -27.05 -6.06
CA GLU A 555 27.21 -27.99 -6.09
C GLU A 555 26.84 -29.37 -6.66
N ARG A 556 25.55 -29.76 -6.66
CA ARG A 556 25.07 -31.10 -6.97
C ARG A 556 24.14 -31.18 -8.18
N SER A 557 23.85 -30.06 -8.78
CA SER A 557 22.93 -29.96 -9.93
C SER A 557 23.40 -28.89 -10.93
N ASP A 558 22.60 -28.63 -11.93
CA ASP A 558 22.77 -27.51 -12.87
C ASP A 558 22.07 -26.22 -12.40
N ALA A 559 21.71 -26.16 -11.13
CA ALA A 559 21.23 -24.94 -10.49
C ALA A 559 22.34 -23.89 -10.42
N TYR A 560 21.97 -22.64 -10.46
CA TYR A 560 22.93 -21.54 -10.36
C TYR A 560 22.28 -20.23 -9.92
N HIS A 561 23.07 -19.36 -9.32
CA HIS A 561 22.81 -17.93 -9.23
C HIS A 561 23.96 -17.14 -9.86
N LEU A 562 23.72 -15.85 -10.07
CA LEU A 562 24.71 -14.91 -10.61
C LEU A 562 25.09 -13.93 -9.50
N ARG A 563 26.36 -13.51 -9.50
CA ARG A 563 26.84 -12.48 -8.57
C ARG A 563 27.24 -11.23 -9.33
N PHE A 564 26.56 -10.11 -9.00
CA PHE A 564 26.87 -8.79 -9.52
C PHE A 564 27.38 -7.89 -8.39
N LYS A 565 28.70 -7.73 -8.28
CA LYS A 565 29.37 -7.06 -7.16
C LYS A 565 29.08 -7.78 -5.84
N GLU A 566 28.27 -7.15 -4.98
CA GLU A 566 27.89 -7.67 -3.67
C GLU A 566 26.46 -8.25 -3.62
N GLU A 567 25.77 -8.28 -4.78
CA GLU A 567 24.40 -8.78 -4.87
C GLU A 567 24.34 -10.13 -5.59
N ASP A 568 23.69 -11.09 -4.96
CA ASP A 568 23.34 -12.37 -5.55
C ASP A 568 21.98 -12.24 -6.26
N VAL A 569 21.95 -12.74 -7.49
CA VAL A 569 20.82 -12.60 -8.42
C VAL A 569 20.47 -13.96 -9.01
N MET A 570 19.24 -14.37 -8.96
CA MET A 570 18.73 -15.54 -9.67
C MET A 570 18.03 -15.14 -10.96
N VAL A 571 17.87 -16.11 -11.85
CA VAL A 571 17.06 -15.96 -13.06
C VAL A 571 15.75 -16.70 -12.85
N ALA A 572 14.64 -16.03 -13.11
CA ALA A 572 13.36 -16.70 -13.25
C ALA A 572 13.05 -16.87 -14.74
N TYR A 573 12.75 -18.08 -15.14
CA TYR A 573 12.34 -18.46 -16.47
C TYR A 573 10.82 -18.65 -16.51
N LEU A 574 10.19 -18.16 -17.56
CA LEU A 574 8.84 -18.56 -17.91
C LEU A 574 8.92 -19.60 -19.02
N LEU A 575 8.49 -20.79 -18.70
CA LEU A 575 8.48 -21.93 -19.59
C LEU A 575 7.12 -22.07 -20.25
N GLU A 576 7.07 -22.18 -21.59
CA GLU A 576 5.90 -22.65 -22.31
C GLU A 576 6.06 -24.16 -22.56
N VAL A 577 5.10 -24.94 -22.08
CA VAL A 577 5.09 -26.41 -22.22
C VAL A 577 3.87 -26.83 -23.04
N SER A 578 4.07 -27.70 -24.00
CA SER A 578 2.97 -28.26 -24.83
C SER A 578 3.23 -29.72 -25.18
N LYS A 579 2.23 -30.41 -25.68
CA LYS A 579 2.37 -31.79 -26.18
C LYS A 579 3.18 -31.81 -27.48
N VAL A 580 3.98 -32.88 -27.66
CA VAL A 580 4.78 -33.10 -28.89
C VAL A 580 3.88 -33.45 -30.04
#